data_3ab3ae07df289fd2d0015dd83ed2d786
#
_entry.id   3ab3ae07df289fd2d0015dd83ed2d786
#
_cell.length_a   1.000
_cell.length_b   1.000
_cell.length_c   1.000
_cell.angle_alpha   90.00
_cell.angle_beta   90.00
_cell.angle_gamma   90.00
#
_symmetry.space_group_name_H-M   'P 1'
#
loop_
_entity.id
_entity.type
_entity.pdbx_description
1 polymer ?
#
loop_
_entity_poly.entity_id
_entity_poly.type
_entity_poly.pdbx_seq_one_letter_code
_entity_poly.pdbx_strand_id
1 'polypeptide(L)'
;MGRPQLLVLDEPTEGIQPSIILEIEAAVRRIIKTTGISVLLVEQHLHFVRQADRYYAMQKGGILASGATSELSQDVIQQFLAV
;
A
#
# COMPACT_ATOMS: atom_id res chain seq x y z
N MET A 1 -20.47 -15.24 11.04
CA MET A 1 -19.25 -14.49 11.26
C MET A 1 -18.17 -14.98 10.33
N GLY A 2 -17.65 -14.09 9.51
CA GLY A 2 -16.63 -14.44 8.54
C GLY A 2 -15.27 -14.62 9.18
N ARG A 3 -14.46 -15.46 8.57
CA ARG A 3 -13.05 -15.55 8.95
C ARG A 3 -12.33 -14.32 8.44
N PRO A 4 -11.26 -13.87 9.14
CA PRO A 4 -10.41 -12.83 8.60
C PRO A 4 -9.86 -13.28 7.26
N GLN A 5 -9.90 -12.40 6.27
CA GLN A 5 -9.37 -12.67 4.95
C GLN A 5 -8.29 -11.66 4.63
N LEU A 6 -7.34 -12.10 3.85
CA LEU A 6 -6.23 -11.26 3.44
C LEU A 6 -6.14 -11.28 1.92
N LEU A 7 -6.19 -10.11 1.32
CA LEU A 7 -5.94 -9.93 -0.09
C LEU A 7 -4.53 -9.40 -0.27
N VAL A 8 -3.73 -10.05 -1.11
CA VAL A 8 -2.37 -9.62 -1.39
C VAL A 8 -2.32 -9.03 -2.80
N LEU A 9 -1.87 -7.79 -2.90
CA LEU A 9 -1.69 -7.10 -4.17
C LEU A 9 -0.22 -6.75 -4.34
N ASP A 10 0.39 -7.28 -5.39
CA ASP A 10 1.80 -7.10 -5.66
C ASP A 10 1.97 -6.14 -6.83
N GLU A 11 2.37 -4.91 -6.53
CA GLU A 11 2.60 -3.84 -7.49
C GLU A 11 1.44 -3.69 -8.48
N PRO A 12 0.22 -3.49 -7.97
CA PRO A 12 -0.96 -3.47 -8.84
C PRO A 12 -0.99 -2.29 -9.81
N THR A 13 -0.16 -1.28 -9.58
CA THR A 13 -0.13 -0.09 -10.44
C THR A 13 1.02 -0.07 -11.42
N GLU A 14 1.88 -1.09 -11.41
CA GLU A 14 3.04 -1.11 -12.29
C GLU A 14 2.61 -1.16 -13.75
N GLY A 15 3.11 -0.23 -14.56
CA GLY A 15 2.80 -0.17 -15.98
C GLY A 15 1.40 0.36 -16.28
N ILE A 16 0.70 0.90 -15.30
CA ILE A 16 -0.67 1.36 -15.45
C ILE A 16 -0.70 2.89 -15.56
N GLN A 17 -1.61 3.39 -16.38
CA GLN A 17 -1.78 4.84 -16.54
C GLN A 17 -2.29 5.48 -15.24
N PRO A 18 -1.90 6.73 -14.95
CA PRO A 18 -2.32 7.40 -13.72
C PRO A 18 -3.83 7.44 -13.48
N SER A 19 -4.61 7.64 -14.53
CA SER A 19 -6.07 7.69 -14.38
C SER A 19 -6.63 6.34 -13.93
N ILE A 20 -6.04 5.24 -14.41
CA ILE A 20 -6.47 3.90 -14.03
C ILE A 20 -6.02 3.58 -12.62
N ILE A 21 -4.86 4.09 -12.21
CA ILE A 21 -4.38 3.90 -10.84
C ILE A 21 -5.39 4.42 -9.83
N LEU A 22 -5.99 5.59 -10.09
CA LEU A 22 -7.00 6.14 -9.20
C LEU A 22 -8.22 5.24 -9.11
N GLU A 23 -8.62 4.63 -10.21
CA GLU A 23 -9.72 3.68 -10.21
C GLU A 23 -9.41 2.43 -9.41
N ILE A 24 -8.16 1.94 -9.50
CA ILE A 24 -7.73 0.78 -8.72
C ILE A 24 -7.76 1.11 -7.23
N GLU A 25 -7.26 2.28 -6.85
CA GLU A 25 -7.28 2.71 -5.45
C GLU A 25 -8.71 2.76 -4.91
N ALA A 26 -9.62 3.32 -5.69
CA ALA A 26 -11.02 3.43 -5.29
C ALA A 26 -11.66 2.05 -5.14
N ALA A 27 -11.36 1.14 -6.05
CA ALA A 27 -11.89 -0.22 -6.01
C ALA A 27 -11.39 -0.96 -4.77
N VAL A 28 -10.11 -0.85 -4.46
CA VAL A 28 -9.52 -1.50 -3.28
C VAL A 28 -10.15 -0.95 -2.00
N ARG A 29 -10.32 0.36 -1.93
CA ARG A 29 -10.95 0.99 -0.76
C ARG A 29 -12.38 0.52 -0.58
N ARG A 30 -13.11 0.39 -1.69
CA ARG A 30 -14.49 -0.08 -1.65
C ARG A 30 -14.57 -1.51 -1.14
N ILE A 31 -13.68 -2.37 -1.59
CA ILE A 31 -13.63 -3.76 -1.14
C ILE A 31 -13.38 -3.83 0.36
N ILE A 32 -12.41 -3.06 0.86
CA ILE A 32 -12.10 -3.03 2.28
C ILE A 32 -13.31 -2.58 3.09
N LYS A 33 -13.96 -1.51 2.64
CA LYS A 33 -15.08 -0.92 3.35
C LYS A 33 -16.30 -1.84 3.36
N THR A 34 -16.51 -2.56 2.27
CA THR A 34 -17.69 -3.42 2.11
C THR A 34 -17.51 -4.76 2.80
N THR A 35 -16.33 -5.35 2.75
CA THR A 35 -16.10 -6.71 3.21
C THR A 35 -15.31 -6.79 4.51
N GLY A 36 -14.64 -5.71 4.90
CA GLY A 36 -13.76 -5.74 6.07
C GLY A 36 -12.49 -6.54 5.89
N ILE A 37 -12.18 -6.91 4.65
CA ILE A 37 -10.97 -7.68 4.35
C ILE A 37 -9.73 -6.84 4.62
N SER A 38 -8.64 -7.50 5.05
CA SER A 38 -7.34 -6.86 5.17
C SER A 38 -6.61 -6.95 3.84
N VAL A 39 -5.86 -5.92 3.50
CA VAL A 39 -5.10 -5.88 2.24
C VAL A 39 -3.63 -5.67 2.55
N LEU A 40 -2.80 -6.57 2.04
CA LEU A 40 -1.36 -6.40 2.04
C LEU A 40 -0.96 -5.90 0.65
N LEU A 41 -0.43 -4.69 0.61
CA LEU A 41 -0.10 -4.02 -0.63
C LEU A 41 1.42 -3.90 -0.75
N VAL A 42 1.98 -4.49 -1.80
CA VAL A 42 3.39 -4.34 -2.15
C VAL A 42 3.45 -3.31 -3.28
N GLU A 43 3.98 -2.11 -2.99
CA GLU A 43 3.84 -1.01 -3.93
C GLU A 43 4.96 0.01 -3.72
N GLN A 44 5.35 0.67 -4.80
CA GLN A 44 6.31 1.77 -4.76
C GLN A 44 5.65 3.11 -5.08
N HIS A 45 4.42 3.08 -5.56
CA HIS A 45 3.70 4.30 -5.91
C HIS A 45 3.24 4.99 -4.63
N LEU A 46 3.86 6.11 -4.32
CA LEU A 46 3.67 6.77 -3.03
C LEU A 46 2.22 7.13 -2.73
N HIS A 47 1.50 7.61 -3.73
CA HIS A 47 0.10 7.99 -3.54
C HIS A 47 -0.73 6.81 -3.05
N PHE A 48 -0.49 5.64 -3.61
CA PHE A 48 -1.20 4.42 -3.21
C PHE A 48 -0.77 3.99 -1.81
N VAL A 49 0.53 4.06 -1.52
CA VAL A 49 1.05 3.68 -0.21
C VAL A 49 0.43 4.53 0.89
N ARG A 50 0.23 5.82 0.64
CA ARG A 50 -0.35 6.73 1.62
C ARG A 50 -1.81 6.44 1.94
N GLN A 51 -2.48 5.62 1.15
CA GLN A 51 -3.85 5.20 1.41
C GLN A 51 -3.92 4.09 2.46
N ALA A 52 -2.81 3.44 2.76
CA ALA A 52 -2.78 2.37 3.75
C ALA A 52 -2.77 2.91 5.17
N ASP A 53 -3.09 2.05 6.12
CA ASP A 53 -3.07 2.42 7.54
C ASP A 53 -1.67 2.33 8.11
N ARG A 54 -0.91 1.33 7.69
CA ARG A 54 0.44 1.10 8.16
C ARG A 54 1.36 0.79 6.99
N TYR A 55 2.66 0.99 7.21
CA TYR A 55 3.65 0.68 6.18
C TYR A 55 4.80 -0.13 6.78
N TYR A 56 5.45 -0.88 5.89
CA TYR A 56 6.69 -1.59 6.18
C TYR A 56 7.64 -1.31 5.04
N ALA A 57 8.76 -0.63 5.32
CA ALA A 57 9.79 -0.39 4.32
C ALA A 57 10.76 -1.55 4.35
N MET A 58 10.89 -2.24 3.22
CA MET A 58 11.69 -3.45 3.14
C MET A 58 12.81 -3.29 2.13
N GLN A 59 13.95 -3.87 2.44
CA GLN A 59 15.10 -3.91 1.56
C GLN A 59 15.89 -5.18 1.83
N LYS A 60 16.27 -5.87 0.77
CA LYS A 60 17.11 -7.08 0.86
C LYS A 60 16.54 -8.11 1.82
N GLY A 61 15.23 -8.27 1.81
CA GLY A 61 14.57 -9.28 2.62
C GLY A 61 14.36 -8.91 4.08
N GLY A 62 14.72 -7.69 4.49
CA GLY A 62 14.53 -7.25 5.85
C GLY A 62 13.60 -6.04 5.95
N ILE A 63 13.00 -5.87 7.11
CA ILE A 63 12.19 -4.69 7.40
C ILE A 63 13.10 -3.64 8.00
N LEU A 64 13.23 -2.49 7.32
CA LEU A 64 14.10 -1.41 7.76
C LEU A 64 13.35 -0.33 8.52
N ALA A 65 12.06 -0.18 8.27
CA ALA A 65 11.23 0.80 8.96
C ALA A 65 9.79 0.35 8.90
N SER A 66 9.00 0.75 9.89
CA SER A 66 7.58 0.46 9.90
C SER A 66 6.87 1.47 10.79
N GLY A 67 5.57 1.57 10.64
CA GLY A 67 4.76 2.47 11.44
C GLY A 67 3.44 2.79 10.80
N ALA A 68 2.70 3.71 11.39
CA ALA A 68 1.49 4.24 10.79
C ALA A 68 1.88 5.10 9.59
N THR A 69 1.06 5.09 8.53
CA THR A 69 1.38 5.89 7.35
C THR A 69 1.38 7.39 7.66
N SER A 70 0.64 7.81 8.67
CA SER A 70 0.68 9.20 9.11
C SER A 70 2.05 9.63 9.62
N GLU A 71 2.88 8.65 10.00
CA GLU A 71 4.25 8.89 10.45
C GLU A 71 5.29 8.77 9.34
N LEU A 72 4.83 8.52 8.12
CA LEU A 72 5.72 8.35 6.98
C LEU A 72 6.38 9.68 6.65
N SER A 73 7.64 9.81 7.01
CA SER A 73 8.39 11.06 6.87
C SER A 73 9.00 11.18 5.49
N GLN A 74 9.40 12.41 5.16
CA GLN A 74 10.08 12.67 3.90
C GLN A 74 11.39 11.89 3.81
N ASP A 75 12.07 11.72 4.94
CA ASP A 75 13.33 10.97 4.96
C ASP A 75 13.10 9.51 4.58
N VAL A 76 12.07 8.89 5.12
CA VAL A 76 11.73 7.51 4.78
C VAL A 76 11.35 7.41 3.31
N ILE A 77 10.57 8.36 2.82
CA ILE A 77 10.16 8.40 1.43
C ILE A 77 11.37 8.46 0.51
N GLN A 78 12.30 9.36 0.78
CA GLN A 78 13.49 9.52 -0.05
C GLN A 78 14.39 8.29 0.02
N GLN A 79 14.46 7.67 1.17
CA GLN A 79 15.37 6.55 1.38
C GLN A 79 14.87 5.27 0.69
N PHE A 80 13.57 5.03 0.66
CA PHE A 80 13.04 3.75 0.20
C PHE A 80 12.08 3.82 -0.98
N LEU A 81 11.46 4.96 -1.23
CA LEU A 81 10.43 5.08 -2.25
C LEU A 81 10.82 6.01 -3.39
N ALA A 82 11.62 7.03 -3.13
CA ALA A 82 12.09 7.94 -4.17
C ALA A 82 13.38 7.39 -4.74
N VAL A 83 13.33 6.90 -5.91
CA VAL A 83 14.47 6.30 -6.59
C VAL A 83 15.03 7.26 -7.62
#